data_2f4765a353597d5e3624e1d19db5a07c
#
_entry.id   2f4765a353597d5e3624e1d19db5a07c
#
_cell.length_a   1.000
_cell.length_b   1.000
_cell.length_c   1.000
_cell.angle_alpha   90.00
_cell.angle_beta   90.00
_cell.angle_gamma   90.00
#
_symmetry.space_group_name_H-M   'P 1'
#
loop_
_entity.id
_entity.type
_entity.pdbx_description
1 polymer ?
#
loop_
_entity_poly.entity_id
_entity_poly.type
_entity_poly.pdbx_seq_one_letter_code
_entity_poly.pdbx_strand_id
1 'polypeptide(L)'
;VDLEPPWVGLRPLVPEEISDQDLVGAVKAEMGYYREHASEGRDAESLAELRDRCATVLSDQLGHEITADQLVEAIRFSPFPDAQSALEGLRDREIRIICLSNWDVSLGEVLDRCGLMSLLDDVVSSAQAGSSKPSPDPFLLALELAGCEAEQAIHVGDTLEEDVVGAQGVGVRPLLLDRDSSVSDSELPDGLKVISSLEEIEHHLEGD
;
A
#
# COMPACT_ATOMS: atom_id res chain seq x y z
N VAL A 1 -2.18 -3.84 4.72
CA VAL A 1 -3.29 -3.25 5.49
C VAL A 1 -4.53 -3.12 4.64
N ASP A 2 -5.70 -3.24 5.26
CA ASP A 2 -7.00 -3.05 4.63
C ASP A 2 -7.48 -1.62 4.87
N LEU A 3 -8.01 -0.98 3.84
CA LEU A 3 -8.58 0.35 3.93
C LEU A 3 -10.10 0.23 4.13
N GLU A 4 -10.60 0.64 5.30
CA GLU A 4 -12.03 0.81 5.49
C GLU A 4 -12.55 1.83 4.46
N PRO A 5 -13.74 1.62 3.86
CA PRO A 5 -14.26 2.54 2.86
C PRO A 5 -14.31 3.99 3.38
N PRO A 6 -13.50 4.95 2.87
CA PRO A 6 -13.38 6.29 3.45
C PRO A 6 -14.71 7.07 3.49
N TRP A 7 -15.63 6.77 2.56
CA TRP A 7 -16.95 7.40 2.56
C TRP A 7 -17.77 7.08 3.81
N VAL A 8 -17.48 5.99 4.53
CA VAL A 8 -18.15 5.68 5.81
C VAL A 8 -17.75 6.70 6.88
N GLY A 9 -16.45 7.01 6.97
CA GLY A 9 -15.94 8.02 7.90
C GLY A 9 -16.33 9.46 7.51
N LEU A 10 -16.45 9.73 6.21
CA LEU A 10 -16.81 11.05 5.69
C LEU A 10 -18.32 11.33 5.70
N ARG A 11 -19.17 10.30 5.65
CA ARG A 11 -20.65 10.49 5.60
C ARG A 11 -21.21 11.42 6.67
N PRO A 12 -20.77 11.36 7.94
CA PRO A 12 -21.27 12.27 8.98
C PRO A 12 -20.84 13.74 8.82
N LEU A 13 -19.82 13.99 7.96
CA LEU A 13 -19.24 15.32 7.78
C LEU A 13 -19.85 16.07 6.58
N VAL A 14 -20.63 15.39 5.75
CA VAL A 14 -21.24 15.98 4.56
C VAL A 14 -22.76 16.09 4.69
N PRO A 15 -23.38 17.13 4.07
CA PRO A 15 -24.84 17.32 4.08
C PRO A 15 -25.60 16.12 3.53
N GLU A 16 -26.84 15.92 4.02
CA GLU A 16 -27.72 14.83 3.55
C GLU A 16 -28.11 14.95 2.05
N GLU A 17 -28.06 16.17 1.51
CA GLU A 17 -28.35 16.46 0.11
C GLU A 17 -27.30 15.89 -0.85
N ILE A 18 -26.08 15.60 -0.38
CA ILE A 18 -25.05 14.91 -1.14
C ILE A 18 -25.34 13.42 -1.10
N SER A 19 -25.61 12.83 -2.27
CA SER A 19 -25.91 11.39 -2.35
C SER A 19 -24.68 10.53 -2.02
N ASP A 20 -24.91 9.30 -1.57
CA ASP A 20 -23.81 8.33 -1.35
C ASP A 20 -23.02 8.05 -2.63
N GLN A 21 -23.68 8.10 -3.79
CA GLN A 21 -23.01 7.92 -5.08
C GLN A 21 -22.04 9.07 -5.38
N ASP A 22 -22.45 10.30 -5.11
CA ASP A 22 -21.58 11.48 -5.31
C ASP A 22 -20.41 11.46 -4.32
N LEU A 23 -20.66 11.09 -3.06
CA LEU A 23 -19.62 10.95 -2.05
C LEU A 23 -18.59 9.88 -2.45
N VAL A 24 -19.03 8.70 -2.87
CA VAL A 24 -18.13 7.64 -3.37
C VAL A 24 -17.35 8.10 -4.60
N GLY A 25 -17.99 8.82 -5.50
CA GLY A 25 -17.34 9.41 -6.69
C GLY A 25 -16.23 10.39 -6.31
N ALA A 26 -16.51 11.28 -5.37
CA ALA A 26 -15.56 12.28 -4.88
C ALA A 26 -14.36 11.63 -4.17
N VAL A 27 -14.60 10.62 -3.32
CA VAL A 27 -13.54 9.85 -2.66
C VAL A 27 -12.66 9.14 -3.69
N LYS A 28 -13.23 8.53 -4.73
CA LYS A 28 -12.44 7.88 -5.79
C LYS A 28 -11.55 8.87 -6.55
N ALA A 29 -12.05 10.07 -6.81
CA ALA A 29 -11.28 11.13 -7.47
C ALA A 29 -10.10 11.59 -6.57
N GLU A 30 -10.36 11.79 -5.28
CA GLU A 30 -9.33 12.14 -4.30
C GLU A 30 -8.27 11.02 -4.18
N MET A 31 -8.67 9.77 -4.03
CA MET A 31 -7.75 8.62 -3.97
C MET A 31 -6.89 8.48 -5.23
N GLY A 32 -7.47 8.76 -6.41
CA GLY A 32 -6.72 8.82 -7.68
C GLY A 32 -5.63 9.88 -7.62
N TYR A 33 -6.01 11.09 -7.20
CA TYR A 33 -5.06 12.20 -7.02
C TYR A 33 -3.95 11.86 -6.03
N TYR A 34 -4.31 11.30 -4.85
CA TYR A 34 -3.34 10.88 -3.86
C TYR A 34 -2.33 9.86 -4.42
N ARG A 35 -2.79 8.83 -5.13
CA ARG A 35 -1.91 7.81 -5.71
C ARG A 35 -0.87 8.38 -6.68
N GLU A 36 -1.26 9.37 -7.48
CA GLU A 36 -0.36 10.03 -8.42
C GLU A 36 0.69 10.91 -7.71
N HIS A 37 0.37 11.43 -6.51
CA HIS A 37 1.20 12.42 -5.80
C HIS A 37 1.78 11.94 -4.47
N ALA A 38 1.53 10.69 -4.06
CA ALA A 38 1.96 10.17 -2.74
C ALA A 38 3.47 10.32 -2.50
N SER A 39 4.30 10.17 -3.54
CA SER A 39 5.75 10.34 -3.46
C SER A 39 6.21 11.77 -3.19
N GLU A 40 5.32 12.76 -3.25
CA GLU A 40 5.63 14.15 -2.95
C GLU A 40 5.63 14.45 -1.45
N GLY A 41 4.89 13.68 -0.64
CA GLY A 41 4.82 13.80 0.83
C GLY A 41 6.06 13.22 1.51
N ARG A 42 7.22 13.91 1.41
CA ARG A 42 8.55 13.41 1.83
C ARG A 42 8.93 13.76 3.25
N ASP A 43 8.27 14.75 3.82
CA ASP A 43 8.47 15.26 5.17
C ASP A 43 7.16 15.87 5.70
N ALA A 44 7.16 16.40 6.91
CA ALA A 44 5.96 16.93 7.56
C ALA A 44 5.33 18.10 6.79
N GLU A 45 6.13 18.97 6.16
CA GLU A 45 5.65 20.14 5.43
C GLU A 45 5.01 19.72 4.10
N SER A 46 5.74 18.97 3.27
CA SER A 46 5.23 18.48 1.99
C SER A 46 4.06 17.50 2.14
N LEU A 47 4.01 16.73 3.24
CA LEU A 47 2.86 15.89 3.56
C LEU A 47 1.63 16.72 3.92
N ALA A 48 1.78 17.81 4.69
CA ALA A 48 0.68 18.71 4.99
C ALA A 48 0.13 19.36 3.71
N GLU A 49 1.01 19.84 2.83
CA GLU A 49 0.61 20.40 1.53
C GLU A 49 -0.10 19.36 0.63
N LEU A 50 0.36 18.12 0.62
CA LEU A 50 -0.30 17.04 -0.12
C LEU A 50 -1.71 16.79 0.42
N ARG A 51 -1.88 16.70 1.75
CA ARG A 51 -3.16 16.50 2.40
C ARG A 51 -4.14 17.64 2.14
N ASP A 52 -3.68 18.89 2.13
CA ASP A 52 -4.49 20.06 1.78
C ASP A 52 -4.97 20.00 0.32
N ARG A 53 -4.12 19.56 -0.60
CA ARG A 53 -4.50 19.36 -2.00
C ARG A 53 -5.51 18.23 -2.18
N CYS A 54 -5.35 17.12 -1.48
CA CYS A 54 -6.29 16.01 -1.44
C CYS A 54 -7.66 16.46 -0.91
N ALA A 55 -7.68 17.21 0.21
CA ALA A 55 -8.89 17.78 0.76
C ALA A 55 -9.56 18.78 -0.20
N THR A 56 -8.78 19.56 -0.96
CA THR A 56 -9.28 20.47 -2.00
C THR A 56 -9.97 19.68 -3.11
N VAL A 57 -9.34 18.62 -3.64
CA VAL A 57 -9.95 17.77 -4.69
C VAL A 57 -11.27 17.18 -4.21
N LEU A 58 -11.31 16.66 -2.97
CA LEU A 58 -12.54 16.12 -2.39
C LEU A 58 -13.62 17.18 -2.27
N SER A 59 -13.27 18.37 -1.73
CA SER A 59 -14.19 19.49 -1.53
C SER A 59 -14.78 20.02 -2.83
N ASP A 60 -13.95 20.15 -3.86
CA ASP A 60 -14.38 20.62 -5.20
C ASP A 60 -15.38 19.64 -5.83
N GLN A 61 -15.16 18.35 -5.68
CA GLN A 61 -16.07 17.31 -6.19
C GLN A 61 -17.42 17.31 -5.45
N LEU A 62 -17.39 17.58 -4.14
CA LEU A 62 -18.60 17.59 -3.30
C LEU A 62 -19.35 18.93 -3.34
N GLY A 63 -18.70 20.02 -3.75
CA GLY A 63 -19.22 21.37 -3.55
C GLY A 63 -19.42 21.71 -2.07
N HIS A 64 -18.69 21.05 -1.17
CA HIS A 64 -18.74 21.16 0.28
C HIS A 64 -17.33 21.07 0.86
N GLU A 65 -17.00 21.98 1.78
CA GLU A 65 -15.67 22.07 2.36
C GLU A 65 -15.39 20.90 3.33
N ILE A 66 -14.31 20.16 3.07
CA ILE A 66 -13.72 19.15 3.95
C ILE A 66 -12.27 19.55 4.17
N THR A 67 -11.85 19.68 5.43
CA THR A 67 -10.47 20.00 5.76
C THR A 67 -9.56 18.77 5.66
N ALA A 68 -8.24 19.00 5.54
CA ALA A 68 -7.26 17.92 5.55
C ALA A 68 -7.34 17.05 6.81
N ASP A 69 -7.54 17.66 7.98
CA ASP A 69 -7.67 16.93 9.24
C ASP A 69 -8.92 16.02 9.22
N GLN A 70 -10.05 16.54 8.75
CA GLN A 70 -11.27 15.74 8.61
C GLN A 70 -11.12 14.57 7.66
N LEU A 71 -10.44 14.81 6.52
CA LEU A 71 -10.14 13.74 5.55
C LEU A 71 -9.26 12.66 6.19
N VAL A 72 -8.16 13.04 6.84
CA VAL A 72 -7.23 12.10 7.49
C VAL A 72 -7.91 11.33 8.62
N GLU A 73 -8.75 11.99 9.44
CA GLU A 73 -9.50 11.34 10.52
C GLU A 73 -10.55 10.33 10.00
N ALA A 74 -11.09 10.58 8.81
CA ALA A 74 -12.07 9.69 8.18
C ALA A 74 -11.42 8.43 7.57
N ILE A 75 -10.13 8.47 7.25
CA ILE A 75 -9.38 7.34 6.66
C ILE A 75 -8.92 6.40 7.77
N ARG A 76 -9.36 5.16 7.71
CA ARG A 76 -9.01 4.13 8.70
C ARG A 76 -8.41 2.92 8.02
N PHE A 77 -7.33 2.44 8.60
CA PHE A 77 -6.66 1.21 8.18
C PHE A 77 -6.74 0.17 9.30
N SER A 78 -6.90 -1.08 8.90
CA SER A 78 -6.79 -2.24 9.79
C SER A 78 -5.85 -3.29 9.17
N PRO A 79 -5.21 -4.14 9.97
CA PRO A 79 -4.47 -5.26 9.41
C PRO A 79 -5.44 -6.28 8.79
N PHE A 80 -5.06 -6.90 7.68
CA PHE A 80 -5.76 -8.11 7.23
C PHE A 80 -5.65 -9.21 8.29
N PRO A 81 -6.65 -10.10 8.42
CA PRO A 81 -6.66 -11.11 9.48
C PRO A 81 -5.45 -12.05 9.50
N ASP A 82 -4.87 -12.32 8.34
CA ASP A 82 -3.70 -13.18 8.14
C ASP A 82 -2.35 -12.44 8.29
N ALA A 83 -2.36 -11.10 8.40
CA ALA A 83 -1.12 -10.33 8.34
C ALA A 83 -0.21 -10.59 9.54
N GLN A 84 -0.77 -10.58 10.75
CA GLN A 84 0.03 -10.75 11.95
C GLN A 84 0.64 -12.16 12.03
N SER A 85 -0.19 -13.21 11.86
CA SER A 85 0.26 -14.61 11.91
C SER A 85 1.33 -14.92 10.87
N ALA A 86 1.13 -14.42 9.63
CA ALA A 86 2.11 -14.62 8.55
C ALA A 86 3.45 -13.94 8.87
N LEU A 87 3.44 -12.69 9.35
CA LEU A 87 4.67 -11.97 9.69
C LEU A 87 5.38 -12.62 10.89
N GLU A 88 4.66 -13.07 11.91
CA GLU A 88 5.22 -13.82 13.05
C GLU A 88 5.88 -15.13 12.58
N GLY A 89 5.22 -15.90 11.71
CA GLY A 89 5.76 -17.13 11.14
C GLY A 89 7.04 -16.93 10.34
N LEU A 90 7.13 -15.84 9.56
CA LEU A 90 8.33 -15.48 8.83
C LEU A 90 9.49 -15.07 9.77
N ARG A 91 9.19 -14.33 10.84
CA ARG A 91 10.19 -13.97 11.87
C ARG A 91 10.73 -15.16 12.63
N ASP A 92 9.88 -16.13 12.95
CA ASP A 92 10.29 -17.40 13.61
C ASP A 92 11.28 -18.20 12.75
N ARG A 93 11.28 -17.96 11.44
CA ARG A 93 12.24 -18.51 10.46
C ARG A 93 13.46 -17.62 10.22
N GLU A 94 13.63 -16.54 11.01
CA GLU A 94 14.72 -15.58 10.86
C GLU A 94 14.75 -14.87 9.49
N ILE A 95 13.59 -14.74 8.83
CA ILE A 95 13.45 -14.03 7.55
C ILE A 95 13.32 -12.54 7.83
N ARG A 96 14.11 -11.73 7.11
CA ARG A 96 13.99 -10.28 7.13
C ARG A 96 12.77 -9.82 6.36
N ILE A 97 12.01 -8.91 6.95
CA ILE A 97 10.74 -8.44 6.42
C ILE A 97 10.80 -6.93 6.22
N ILE A 98 10.77 -6.49 4.97
CA ILE A 98 10.71 -5.08 4.60
C ILE A 98 9.32 -4.78 4.02
N CYS A 99 8.62 -3.80 4.60
CA CYS A 99 7.39 -3.30 3.99
C CYS A 99 7.73 -2.27 2.90
N LEU A 100 7.29 -2.53 1.67
CA LEU A 100 7.49 -1.63 0.52
C LEU A 100 6.15 -1.21 -0.07
N SER A 101 5.85 0.10 -0.07
CA SER A 101 4.57 0.61 -0.56
C SER A 101 4.67 1.94 -1.30
N ASN A 102 3.80 2.13 -2.30
CA ASN A 102 3.55 3.43 -2.90
C ASN A 102 2.75 4.30 -1.92
N TRP A 103 3.48 5.05 -1.09
CA TRP A 103 2.95 5.81 0.05
C TRP A 103 3.80 7.04 0.32
N ASP A 104 3.26 8.01 1.04
CA ASP A 104 4.00 9.12 1.62
C ASP A 104 4.82 8.70 2.86
N VAL A 105 5.46 9.65 3.53
CA VAL A 105 6.31 9.38 4.72
C VAL A 105 5.53 8.85 5.93
N SER A 106 4.19 8.90 5.93
CA SER A 106 3.37 8.44 7.06
C SER A 106 3.14 6.91 7.10
N LEU A 107 3.67 6.15 6.14
CA LEU A 107 3.49 4.68 6.09
C LEU A 107 3.83 4.00 7.42
N GLY A 108 4.96 4.37 8.03
CA GLY A 108 5.38 3.81 9.31
C GLY A 108 4.37 4.07 10.44
N GLU A 109 3.77 5.25 10.49
CA GLU A 109 2.73 5.59 11.48
C GLU A 109 1.44 4.77 11.28
N VAL A 110 1.08 4.50 10.03
CA VAL A 110 -0.07 3.65 9.70
C VAL A 110 0.18 2.21 10.14
N LEU A 111 1.37 1.67 9.84
CA LEU A 111 1.77 0.32 10.25
C LEU A 111 1.85 0.16 11.77
N ASP A 112 2.32 1.19 12.48
CA ASP A 112 2.36 1.21 13.94
C ASP A 112 0.96 1.18 14.55
N ARG A 113 0.05 2.02 14.04
CA ARG A 113 -1.37 2.00 14.45
C ARG A 113 -2.06 0.67 14.17
N CYS A 114 -1.66 -0.03 13.13
CA CYS A 114 -2.13 -1.39 12.82
C CYS A 114 -1.45 -2.48 13.66
N GLY A 115 -0.48 -2.14 14.51
CA GLY A 115 0.27 -3.11 15.34
C GLY A 115 1.26 -3.97 14.55
N LEU A 116 1.56 -3.61 13.30
CA LEU A 116 2.44 -4.39 12.43
C LEU A 116 3.90 -3.94 12.48
N MET A 117 4.18 -2.70 12.89
CA MET A 117 5.53 -2.11 12.82
C MET A 117 6.58 -2.94 13.57
N SER A 118 6.24 -3.52 14.72
CA SER A 118 7.15 -4.36 15.52
C SER A 118 7.50 -5.71 14.87
N LEU A 119 6.77 -6.11 13.84
CA LEU A 119 6.99 -7.34 13.08
C LEU A 119 7.84 -7.13 11.82
N LEU A 120 8.16 -5.89 11.49
CA LEU A 120 8.95 -5.51 10.33
C LEU A 120 10.37 -5.15 10.76
N ASP A 121 11.35 -5.42 9.89
CA ASP A 121 12.74 -4.99 10.10
C ASP A 121 12.97 -3.59 9.56
N ASP A 122 12.26 -3.21 8.48
CA ASP A 122 12.28 -1.84 7.96
C ASP A 122 11.04 -1.54 7.09
N VAL A 123 10.88 -0.27 6.71
CA VAL A 123 9.76 0.24 5.91
C VAL A 123 10.30 1.17 4.82
N VAL A 124 9.86 0.96 3.57
CA VAL A 124 10.18 1.79 2.42
C VAL A 124 8.90 2.34 1.82
N SER A 125 8.75 3.65 1.83
CA SER A 125 7.70 4.33 1.07
C SER A 125 8.24 4.89 -0.25
N SER A 126 7.37 5.09 -1.24
CA SER A 126 7.75 5.76 -2.49
C SER A 126 8.28 7.17 -2.25
N ALA A 127 7.80 7.85 -1.22
CA ALA A 127 8.31 9.16 -0.83
C ALA A 127 9.77 9.12 -0.33
N GLN A 128 10.17 8.06 0.40
CA GLN A 128 11.56 7.84 0.80
C GLN A 128 12.46 7.45 -0.39
N ALA A 129 11.95 6.58 -1.26
CA ALA A 129 12.69 6.12 -2.44
C ALA A 129 12.81 7.21 -3.54
N GLY A 130 11.96 8.24 -3.49
CA GLY A 130 11.90 9.31 -4.49
C GLY A 130 11.17 8.94 -5.78
N SER A 131 10.66 7.73 -5.88
CA SER A 131 9.86 7.21 -7.00
C SER A 131 8.92 6.11 -6.54
N SER A 132 7.85 5.87 -7.30
CA SER A 132 6.85 4.83 -7.01
C SER A 132 7.15 3.55 -7.78
N LYS A 133 6.75 2.38 -7.26
CA LYS A 133 6.65 1.14 -8.02
C LYS A 133 5.79 1.39 -9.28
N PRO A 134 6.13 0.87 -10.45
CA PRO A 134 7.12 -0.17 -10.73
C PRO A 134 8.57 0.32 -10.97
N SER A 135 8.90 1.58 -10.64
CA SER A 135 10.30 2.06 -10.73
C SER A 135 11.24 1.14 -9.92
N PRO A 136 12.49 0.95 -10.36
CA PRO A 136 13.46 0.10 -9.66
C PRO A 136 13.87 0.66 -8.29
N ASP A 137 13.88 1.98 -8.10
CA ASP A 137 14.48 2.59 -6.92
C ASP A 137 13.89 2.10 -5.58
N PRO A 138 12.54 1.96 -5.40
CA PRO A 138 11.98 1.44 -4.17
C PRO A 138 12.42 0.01 -3.85
N PHE A 139 12.52 -0.84 -4.88
CA PHE A 139 12.98 -2.23 -4.71
C PHE A 139 14.46 -2.31 -4.36
N LEU A 140 15.30 -1.50 -5.02
CA LEU A 140 16.74 -1.45 -4.74
C LEU A 140 17.00 -0.94 -3.32
N LEU A 141 16.26 0.07 -2.85
CA LEU A 141 16.35 0.53 -1.47
C LEU A 141 15.92 -0.56 -0.48
N ALA A 142 14.85 -1.28 -0.77
CA ALA A 142 14.39 -2.40 0.07
C ALA A 142 15.43 -3.53 0.14
N LEU A 143 16.08 -3.88 -0.96
CA LEU A 143 17.18 -4.87 -0.99
C LEU A 143 18.39 -4.41 -0.19
N GLU A 144 18.77 -3.13 -0.29
CA GLU A 144 19.85 -2.55 0.51
C GLU A 144 19.57 -2.67 2.01
N LEU A 145 18.36 -2.30 2.45
CA LEU A 145 17.93 -2.41 3.86
C LEU A 145 17.81 -3.87 4.31
N ALA A 146 17.36 -4.77 3.44
CA ALA A 146 17.35 -6.20 3.72
C ALA A 146 18.76 -6.79 3.78
N GLY A 147 19.75 -6.17 3.13
CA GLY A 147 21.13 -6.65 3.07
C GLY A 147 21.26 -7.97 2.30
N CYS A 148 20.50 -8.15 1.21
CA CYS A 148 20.48 -9.34 0.39
C CYS A 148 20.51 -9.01 -1.12
N GLU A 149 20.87 -10.01 -1.93
CA GLU A 149 20.78 -9.90 -3.39
C GLU A 149 19.35 -10.20 -3.86
N ALA A 150 19.00 -9.73 -5.06
CA ALA A 150 17.65 -9.83 -5.60
C ALA A 150 17.13 -11.28 -5.68
N GLU A 151 18.00 -12.23 -6.03
CA GLU A 151 17.68 -13.65 -6.16
C GLU A 151 17.35 -14.32 -4.82
N GLN A 152 17.72 -13.68 -3.70
CA GLN A 152 17.46 -14.14 -2.34
C GLN A 152 16.16 -13.56 -1.77
N ALA A 153 15.51 -12.64 -2.48
CA ALA A 153 14.32 -11.94 -2.06
C ALA A 153 13.06 -12.44 -2.77
N ILE A 154 11.95 -12.32 -2.08
CA ILE A 154 10.60 -12.48 -2.64
C ILE A 154 9.86 -11.17 -2.40
N HIS A 155 9.21 -10.65 -3.43
CA HIS A 155 8.27 -9.54 -3.29
C HIS A 155 6.84 -10.05 -3.36
N VAL A 156 6.02 -9.69 -2.40
CA VAL A 156 4.60 -10.04 -2.36
C VAL A 156 3.77 -8.78 -2.48
N GLY A 157 2.91 -8.72 -3.48
CA GLY A 157 2.02 -7.58 -3.70
C GLY A 157 0.77 -7.96 -4.49
N ASP A 158 -0.18 -7.06 -4.57
CA ASP A 158 -1.51 -7.29 -5.14
C ASP A 158 -1.71 -6.69 -6.54
N THR A 159 -0.69 -6.01 -7.08
CA THR A 159 -0.80 -5.29 -8.35
C THR A 159 0.17 -5.86 -9.38
N LEU A 160 -0.35 -6.32 -10.53
CA LEU A 160 0.49 -6.90 -11.60
C LEU A 160 1.56 -5.92 -12.09
N GLU A 161 1.18 -4.67 -12.38
CA GLU A 161 2.10 -3.66 -12.92
C GLU A 161 3.11 -3.21 -11.86
N GLU A 162 2.64 -2.75 -10.71
CA GLU A 162 3.49 -2.15 -9.69
C GLU A 162 4.37 -3.19 -8.99
N ASP A 163 3.80 -4.34 -8.61
CA ASP A 163 4.48 -5.32 -7.77
C ASP A 163 5.18 -6.40 -8.59
N VAL A 164 4.46 -7.05 -9.51
CA VAL A 164 5.01 -8.18 -10.25
C VAL A 164 6.02 -7.71 -11.29
N VAL A 165 5.64 -6.78 -12.17
CA VAL A 165 6.55 -6.25 -13.20
C VAL A 165 7.69 -5.47 -12.56
N GLY A 166 7.42 -4.67 -11.51
CA GLY A 166 8.43 -3.93 -10.78
C GLY A 166 9.49 -4.84 -10.15
N ALA A 167 9.09 -5.89 -9.41
CA ALA A 167 10.00 -6.85 -8.80
C ALA A 167 10.83 -7.61 -9.83
N GLN A 168 10.19 -8.10 -10.91
CA GLN A 168 10.90 -8.77 -12.02
C GLN A 168 11.94 -7.86 -12.68
N GLY A 169 11.63 -6.55 -12.80
CA GLY A 169 12.54 -5.56 -13.39
C GLY A 169 13.87 -5.43 -12.67
N VAL A 170 13.94 -5.79 -11.39
CA VAL A 170 15.16 -5.78 -10.57
C VAL A 170 15.68 -7.21 -10.24
N GLY A 171 15.07 -8.25 -10.80
CA GLY A 171 15.48 -9.65 -10.57
C GLY A 171 14.94 -10.27 -9.28
N VAL A 172 14.03 -9.62 -8.59
CA VAL A 172 13.33 -10.15 -7.40
C VAL A 172 12.20 -11.07 -7.86
N ARG A 173 12.04 -12.21 -7.19
CA ARG A 173 10.95 -13.17 -7.45
C ARG A 173 9.62 -12.62 -6.93
N PRO A 174 8.60 -12.39 -7.80
CA PRO A 174 7.30 -11.94 -7.34
C PRO A 174 6.39 -13.07 -6.91
N LEU A 175 5.52 -12.81 -5.93
CA LEU A 175 4.29 -13.54 -5.66
C LEU A 175 3.12 -12.56 -5.77
N LEU A 176 2.10 -12.90 -6.56
CA LEU A 176 0.88 -12.10 -6.64
C LEU A 176 -0.07 -12.52 -5.52
N LEU A 177 -0.49 -11.58 -4.69
CA LEU A 177 -1.50 -11.76 -3.67
C LEU A 177 -2.87 -11.38 -4.24
N ASP A 178 -3.67 -12.37 -4.63
CA ASP A 178 -5.04 -12.17 -5.14
C ASP A 178 -6.06 -12.76 -4.17
N ARG A 179 -6.46 -11.96 -3.18
CA ARG A 179 -7.35 -12.38 -2.09
C ARG A 179 -8.75 -12.75 -2.56
N ASP A 180 -9.23 -12.09 -3.59
CA ASP A 180 -10.61 -12.18 -4.06
C ASP A 180 -10.76 -13.05 -5.32
N SER A 181 -9.66 -13.65 -5.80
CA SER A 181 -9.62 -14.38 -7.08
C SER A 181 -10.14 -13.52 -8.23
N SER A 182 -9.72 -12.25 -8.23
CA SER A 182 -10.20 -11.22 -9.16
C SER A 182 -9.42 -11.21 -10.48
N VAL A 183 -8.18 -11.76 -10.47
CA VAL A 183 -7.31 -11.78 -11.64
C VAL A 183 -7.58 -13.04 -12.47
N SER A 184 -7.87 -12.84 -13.75
CA SER A 184 -8.11 -13.95 -14.67
C SER A 184 -6.79 -14.67 -15.01
N ASP A 185 -6.80 -16.01 -15.07
CA ASP A 185 -5.65 -16.83 -15.49
C ASP A 185 -5.04 -16.38 -16.83
N SER A 186 -5.86 -15.79 -17.70
CA SER A 186 -5.41 -15.29 -19.00
C SER A 186 -4.61 -13.96 -18.93
N GLU A 187 -4.65 -13.29 -17.80
CA GLU A 187 -3.93 -12.04 -17.54
C GLU A 187 -2.60 -12.29 -16.80
N LEU A 188 -2.43 -13.50 -16.28
CA LEU A 188 -1.24 -13.86 -15.51
C LEU A 188 -0.05 -14.18 -16.44
N PRO A 189 1.13 -13.62 -16.16
CA PRO A 189 2.37 -14.04 -16.80
C PRO A 189 2.65 -15.54 -16.59
N ASP A 190 3.22 -16.19 -17.59
CA ASP A 190 3.59 -17.60 -17.52
C ASP A 190 4.51 -17.86 -16.30
N GLY A 191 4.12 -18.83 -15.46
CA GLY A 191 4.91 -19.26 -14.32
C GLY A 191 4.81 -18.36 -13.09
N LEU A 192 4.03 -17.28 -13.13
CA LEU A 192 3.77 -16.46 -11.94
C LEU A 192 3.02 -17.29 -10.88
N LYS A 193 3.51 -17.22 -9.65
CA LYS A 193 2.83 -17.84 -8.51
C LYS A 193 1.83 -16.85 -7.92
N VAL A 194 0.62 -17.34 -7.68
CA VAL A 194 -0.47 -16.58 -7.05
C VAL A 194 -0.80 -17.21 -5.72
N ILE A 195 -0.98 -16.37 -4.71
CA ILE A 195 -1.42 -16.76 -3.36
C ILE A 195 -2.67 -15.97 -2.99
N SER A 196 -3.52 -16.53 -2.16
CA SER A 196 -4.75 -15.89 -1.65
C SER A 196 -4.61 -15.34 -0.23
N SER A 197 -3.55 -15.77 0.47
CA SER A 197 -3.23 -15.37 1.84
C SER A 197 -1.74 -15.20 2.03
N LEU A 198 -1.33 -14.29 2.91
CA LEU A 198 0.07 -14.12 3.29
C LEU A 198 0.64 -15.36 4.00
N GLU A 199 -0.19 -16.18 4.63
CA GLU A 199 0.24 -17.43 5.27
C GLU A 199 0.82 -18.43 4.26
N GLU A 200 0.44 -18.32 2.97
CA GLU A 200 0.98 -19.20 1.91
C GLU A 200 2.43 -18.87 1.51
N ILE A 201 2.95 -17.70 1.91
CA ILE A 201 4.34 -17.29 1.60
C ILE A 201 5.34 -18.36 2.04
N GLU A 202 5.10 -19.00 3.20
CA GLU A 202 5.99 -20.03 3.72
C GLU A 202 6.23 -21.19 2.76
N HIS A 203 5.25 -21.55 1.94
CA HIS A 203 5.35 -22.61 0.96
C HIS A 203 6.27 -22.25 -0.24
N HIS A 204 6.61 -20.97 -0.37
CA HIS A 204 7.41 -20.45 -1.46
C HIS A 204 8.82 -20.00 -1.04
N LEU A 205 9.19 -20.18 0.24
CA LEU A 205 10.51 -19.80 0.77
C LEU A 205 11.63 -20.74 0.31
N GLU A 206 11.31 -22.02 0.13
CA GLU A 206 12.27 -23.01 -0.41
C GLU A 206 12.24 -22.88 -1.93
N GLY A 207 13.38 -22.50 -2.53
CA GLY A 207 13.51 -22.45 -3.99
C GLY A 207 13.37 -23.85 -4.59
N ASP A 208 12.69 -23.94 -5.75
CA ASP A 208 12.68 -25.13 -6.62
C ASP A 208 14.09 -25.47 -7.11
#